data_8c6c5cad5e2b685789a4ba9590bbc238
#
_entry.id   8c6c5cad5e2b685789a4ba9590bbc238
#
_cell.length_a   1.000
_cell.length_b   1.000
_cell.length_c   1.000
_cell.angle_alpha   90.00
_cell.angle_beta   90.00
_cell.angle_gamma   90.00
#
_symmetry.space_group_name_H-M   'P 1'
#
loop_
_entity.id
_entity.type
_entity.pdbx_description
1 polymer ?
#
loop_
_entity_poly.entity_id
_entity_poly.type
_entity_poly.pdbx_seq_one_letter_code
_entity_poly.pdbx_strand_id
1 'polypeptide(L)'
;MDARLAAELAAHEGPDEEFVEAAFLLLLRRHPDDEARERSLAKLAEGTLSRATLLHELATSGESGRVRELDDAVALGLAARARGERVRWLQAPSGTDERVVEIPWVLSRLRQSGRVLEVGYAFAESAYLGALLRSGAEVVGVDLATRDVAGMETVEADVRELPFDDRSFDEVLLVSTLEHVGAQNEVYGLAVEPDPNARLTALRELRRVLCPGGSLLVTVPLGEPGDYGWFRQEDERGWTGLYASAGFFVEEREMYALTDDGWRGSPDFRAQGVVYGARGPAASAVLCAELRPGRLRRLATPSGLRIVARRRAGRAYRRLRRSSGDTTQ
;
A
#
# COMPACT_ATOMS: atom_id res chain seq x y z
N MET A 1 5.71 12.23 21.09
CA MET A 1 6.81 13.16 20.73
C MET A 1 7.74 13.29 21.92
N ASP A 2 9.05 13.16 21.70
CA ASP A 2 10.06 13.46 22.74
C ASP A 2 9.97 14.94 23.12
N ALA A 3 9.70 15.22 24.38
CA ALA A 3 9.57 16.60 24.91
C ALA A 3 10.82 17.45 24.65
N ARG A 4 11.98 16.81 24.58
CA ARG A 4 13.24 17.44 24.27
C ARG A 4 13.29 17.93 22.81
N LEU A 5 12.91 17.10 21.86
CA LEU A 5 12.88 17.45 20.44
C LEU A 5 11.88 18.57 20.14
N ALA A 6 10.71 18.55 20.83
CA ALA A 6 9.74 19.63 20.73
C ALA A 6 10.28 20.96 21.27
N ALA A 7 10.99 20.92 22.40
CA ALA A 7 11.63 22.13 22.99
C ALA A 7 12.74 22.64 22.08
N GLU A 8 13.57 21.77 21.52
CA GLU A 8 14.64 22.15 20.59
C GLU A 8 14.06 22.79 19.31
N LEU A 9 12.97 22.23 18.76
CA LEU A 9 12.31 22.80 17.59
C LEU A 9 11.63 24.15 17.90
N ALA A 10 10.98 24.28 19.06
CA ALA A 10 10.34 25.53 19.46
C ALA A 10 11.38 26.67 19.72
N ALA A 11 12.57 26.30 20.18
CA ALA A 11 13.68 27.22 20.44
C ALA A 11 14.55 27.52 19.20
N HIS A 12 14.25 26.91 18.05
CA HIS A 12 15.01 27.13 16.81
C HIS A 12 14.93 28.61 16.39
N GLU A 13 16.08 29.25 16.17
CA GLU A 13 16.19 30.70 15.85
C GLU A 13 15.95 31.03 14.35
N GLY A 14 15.52 30.03 13.53
CA GLY A 14 15.23 30.21 12.11
C GLY A 14 13.91 30.93 11.82
N PRO A 15 13.65 31.27 10.55
CA PRO A 15 12.37 31.86 10.08
C PRO A 15 11.16 31.03 10.50
N ASP A 16 10.02 31.69 10.74
CA ASP A 16 8.77 30.98 11.05
C ASP A 16 8.31 30.04 9.94
N GLU A 17 8.65 30.35 8.69
CA GLU A 17 8.35 29.52 7.53
C GLU A 17 9.04 28.14 7.62
N GLU A 18 10.34 28.13 7.93
CA GLU A 18 11.11 26.89 8.14
C GLU A 18 10.60 26.12 9.37
N PHE A 19 10.23 26.83 10.42
CA PHE A 19 9.68 26.25 11.63
C PHE A 19 8.32 25.57 11.37
N VAL A 20 7.39 26.24 10.68
CA VAL A 20 6.07 25.68 10.33
C VAL A 20 6.25 24.42 9.49
N GLU A 21 7.10 24.49 8.48
CA GLU A 21 7.43 23.34 7.61
C GLU A 21 7.96 22.16 8.44
N ALA A 22 8.96 22.40 9.29
CA ALA A 22 9.55 21.38 10.14
C ALA A 22 8.55 20.78 11.14
N ALA A 23 7.65 21.59 11.71
CA ALA A 23 6.64 21.16 12.66
C ALA A 23 5.62 20.19 11.99
N PHE A 24 5.15 20.52 10.79
CA PHE A 24 4.24 19.67 10.04
C PHE A 24 4.92 18.37 9.61
N LEU A 25 6.14 18.44 9.07
CA LEU A 25 6.90 17.24 8.68
C LEU A 25 7.18 16.33 9.88
N LEU A 26 7.53 16.89 11.02
CA LEU A 26 7.81 16.12 12.23
C LEU A 26 6.57 15.42 12.80
N LEU A 27 5.46 16.16 12.90
CA LEU A 27 4.28 15.71 13.64
C LEU A 27 3.22 15.05 12.76
N LEU A 28 3.09 15.49 11.50
CA LEU A 28 2.06 15.04 10.58
C LEU A 28 2.62 14.30 9.35
N ARG A 29 3.96 14.20 9.22
CA ARG A 29 4.63 13.49 8.10
C ARG A 29 4.26 14.01 6.70
N ARG A 30 3.80 15.24 6.62
CA ARG A 30 3.48 15.94 5.38
C ARG A 30 3.87 17.42 5.44
N HIS A 31 3.96 18.03 4.28
CA HIS A 31 4.06 19.49 4.19
C HIS A 31 2.72 20.14 4.58
N PRO A 32 2.73 21.36 5.14
CA PRO A 32 1.50 22.12 5.30
C PRO A 32 0.91 22.43 3.93
N ASP A 33 -0.40 22.30 3.78
CA ASP A 33 -1.09 22.89 2.62
C ASP A 33 -1.04 24.43 2.69
N ASP A 34 -1.34 25.09 1.59
CA ASP A 34 -1.20 26.54 1.47
C ASP A 34 -2.03 27.28 2.52
N GLU A 35 -3.27 26.83 2.79
CA GLU A 35 -4.14 27.41 3.80
C GLU A 35 -3.58 27.25 5.22
N ALA A 36 -3.11 26.06 5.57
CA ALA A 36 -2.51 25.79 6.88
C ALA A 36 -1.22 26.57 7.08
N ARG A 37 -0.40 26.69 6.03
CA ARG A 37 0.84 27.47 6.02
C ARG A 37 0.54 28.94 6.27
N GLU A 38 -0.29 29.56 5.43
CA GLU A 38 -0.66 30.97 5.53
C GLU A 38 -1.26 31.31 6.89
N ARG A 39 -2.21 30.50 7.36
CA ARG A 39 -2.88 30.68 8.66
C ARG A 39 -1.89 30.59 9.82
N SER A 40 -0.95 29.66 9.79
CA SER A 40 0.06 29.50 10.86
C SER A 40 1.03 30.66 10.88
N LEU A 41 1.53 31.09 9.73
CA LEU A 41 2.46 32.20 9.60
C LEU A 41 1.80 33.54 10.02
N ALA A 42 0.56 33.80 9.59
CA ALA A 42 -0.18 35.00 9.99
C ALA A 42 -0.31 35.09 11.52
N LYS A 43 -0.76 34.01 12.18
CA LYS A 43 -0.92 33.95 13.63
C LYS A 43 0.39 34.10 14.41
N LEU A 44 1.49 33.55 13.90
CA LEU A 44 2.83 33.71 14.48
C LEU A 44 3.27 35.16 14.36
N ALA A 45 3.12 35.81 13.21
CA ALA A 45 3.47 37.19 12.95
C ALA A 45 2.65 38.19 13.81
N GLU A 46 1.37 37.90 14.04
CA GLU A 46 0.47 38.67 14.90
C GLU A 46 0.76 38.48 16.40
N GLY A 47 1.54 37.45 16.75
CA GLY A 47 1.79 37.07 18.16
C GLY A 47 0.57 36.43 18.84
N THR A 48 -0.49 36.06 18.08
CA THR A 48 -1.67 35.37 18.58
C THR A 48 -1.43 33.86 18.77
N LEU A 49 -0.36 33.32 18.17
CA LEU A 49 0.11 31.95 18.30
C LEU A 49 1.63 31.97 18.60
N SER A 50 2.06 31.13 19.53
CA SER A 50 3.50 30.88 19.73
C SER A 50 3.92 29.59 19.05
N ARG A 51 5.23 29.45 18.74
CA ARG A 51 5.80 28.19 18.20
C ARG A 51 5.48 26.99 19.09
N ALA A 52 5.61 27.16 20.41
CA ALA A 52 5.28 26.12 21.38
C ALA A 52 3.80 25.73 21.35
N THR A 53 2.90 26.72 21.19
CA THR A 53 1.46 26.48 21.07
C THR A 53 1.13 25.76 19.77
N LEU A 54 1.72 26.15 18.64
CA LEU A 54 1.53 25.46 17.36
C LEU A 54 1.98 23.99 17.45
N LEU A 55 3.15 23.72 18.02
CA LEU A 55 3.61 22.34 18.24
C LEU A 55 2.64 21.55 19.12
N HIS A 56 2.09 22.16 20.16
CA HIS A 56 1.11 21.52 21.03
C HIS A 56 -0.20 21.20 20.28
N GLU A 57 -0.72 22.16 19.52
CA GLU A 57 -1.93 21.98 18.72
C GLU A 57 -1.75 20.86 17.68
N LEU A 58 -0.65 20.86 16.94
CA LEU A 58 -0.34 19.81 15.98
C LEU A 58 -0.18 18.44 16.66
N ALA A 59 0.59 18.38 17.76
CA ALA A 59 0.86 17.14 18.48
C ALA A 59 -0.37 16.51 19.13
N THR A 60 -1.38 17.31 19.45
CA THR A 60 -2.65 16.86 20.05
C THR A 60 -3.77 16.70 19.02
N SER A 61 -3.52 17.03 17.76
CA SER A 61 -4.49 16.85 16.69
C SER A 61 -4.83 15.38 16.44
N GLY A 62 -6.03 15.12 15.93
CA GLY A 62 -6.43 13.77 15.50
C GLY A 62 -5.52 13.21 14.40
N GLU A 63 -4.99 14.09 13.53
CA GLU A 63 -4.05 13.71 12.48
C GLU A 63 -2.72 13.18 13.06
N SER A 64 -2.14 13.89 14.03
CA SER A 64 -0.95 13.40 14.74
C SER A 64 -1.23 12.12 15.54
N GLY A 65 -2.46 11.93 16.02
CA GLY A 65 -2.91 10.68 16.61
C GLY A 65 -2.74 9.52 15.63
N ARG A 66 -3.31 9.66 14.43
CA ARG A 66 -3.21 8.65 13.36
C ARG A 66 -1.77 8.37 12.94
N VAL A 67 -0.93 9.40 12.83
CA VAL A 67 0.50 9.21 12.52
C VAL A 67 1.20 8.35 13.58
N ARG A 68 0.96 8.60 14.87
CA ARG A 68 1.55 7.79 15.95
C ARG A 68 1.06 6.34 15.92
N GLU A 69 -0.23 6.12 15.73
CA GLU A 69 -0.81 4.78 15.65
C GLU A 69 -0.23 4.01 14.46
N LEU A 70 0.02 4.67 13.34
CA LEU A 70 0.70 4.08 12.20
C LEU A 70 2.17 3.78 12.48
N ASP A 71 2.91 4.70 13.12
CA ASP A 71 4.29 4.47 13.54
C ASP A 71 4.38 3.27 14.51
N ASP A 72 3.44 3.15 15.45
CA ASP A 72 3.35 2.01 16.37
C ASP A 72 3.04 0.69 15.63
N ALA A 73 2.13 0.73 14.65
CA ALA A 73 1.81 -0.41 13.80
C ALA A 73 3.03 -0.87 12.98
N VAL A 74 3.78 0.06 12.39
CA VAL A 74 5.04 -0.22 11.69
C VAL A 74 6.06 -0.84 12.65
N ALA A 75 6.25 -0.25 13.84
CA ALA A 75 7.19 -0.74 14.83
C ALA A 75 6.83 -2.17 15.30
N LEU A 76 5.55 -2.46 15.51
CA LEU A 76 5.06 -3.78 15.85
C LEU A 76 5.41 -4.83 14.77
N GLY A 77 5.14 -4.51 13.51
CA GLY A 77 5.43 -5.40 12.39
C GLY A 77 6.92 -5.70 12.24
N LEU A 78 7.76 -4.65 12.33
CA LEU A 78 9.22 -4.79 12.26
C LEU A 78 9.79 -5.56 13.44
N ALA A 79 9.28 -5.32 14.66
CA ALA A 79 9.71 -6.05 15.86
C ALA A 79 9.34 -7.54 15.78
N ALA A 80 8.15 -7.89 15.30
CA ALA A 80 7.76 -9.27 15.08
C ALA A 80 8.68 -9.93 14.04
N ARG A 81 8.90 -9.26 12.89
CA ARG A 81 9.81 -9.74 11.85
C ARG A 81 11.23 -10.00 12.38
N ALA A 82 11.77 -9.08 13.17
CA ALA A 82 13.12 -9.21 13.74
C ALA A 82 13.25 -10.44 14.67
N ARG A 83 12.15 -10.86 15.30
CA ARG A 83 12.10 -12.08 16.11
C ARG A 83 11.76 -13.35 15.33
N GLY A 84 11.52 -13.23 14.01
CA GLY A 84 11.03 -14.35 13.18
C GLY A 84 9.58 -14.74 13.50
N GLU A 85 8.82 -13.84 14.08
CA GLU A 85 7.41 -14.03 14.44
C GLU A 85 6.50 -13.40 13.39
N ARG A 86 5.27 -13.92 13.28
CA ARG A 86 4.21 -13.33 12.46
C ARG A 86 3.17 -12.68 13.35
N VAL A 87 2.82 -11.43 13.08
CA VAL A 87 1.67 -10.78 13.71
C VAL A 87 0.41 -11.54 13.31
N ARG A 88 -0.37 -11.95 14.31
CA ARG A 88 -1.61 -12.73 14.14
C ARG A 88 -2.70 -12.19 15.04
N TRP A 89 -3.93 -12.15 14.53
CA TRP A 89 -5.14 -11.82 15.28
C TRP A 89 -4.98 -10.53 16.10
N LEU A 90 -4.34 -9.54 15.48
CA LEU A 90 -4.03 -8.26 16.10
C LEU A 90 -5.30 -7.57 16.61
N GLN A 91 -5.13 -6.80 17.68
CA GLN A 91 -6.10 -5.83 18.18
C GLN A 91 -5.48 -4.44 18.06
N ALA A 92 -6.24 -3.47 17.54
CA ALA A 92 -5.82 -2.09 17.43
C ALA A 92 -6.96 -1.14 17.86
N PRO A 93 -6.65 0.11 18.27
CA PRO A 93 -7.66 1.04 18.78
C PRO A 93 -8.78 1.34 17.80
N SER A 94 -9.91 1.81 18.31
CA SER A 94 -10.98 2.42 17.51
C SER A 94 -10.57 3.83 17.05
N GLY A 95 -11.12 4.28 15.93
CA GLY A 95 -10.80 5.60 15.36
C GLY A 95 -9.61 5.63 14.42
N THR A 96 -8.99 4.47 14.19
CA THR A 96 -7.95 4.25 13.17
C THR A 96 -8.54 3.63 11.91
N ASP A 97 -7.86 3.79 10.78
CA ASP A 97 -8.19 3.05 9.56
C ASP A 97 -7.56 1.64 9.58
N GLU A 98 -7.78 0.88 8.52
CA GLU A 98 -7.31 -0.51 8.36
C GLU A 98 -5.79 -0.65 8.32
N ARG A 99 -5.04 0.42 8.05
CA ARG A 99 -3.57 0.40 7.96
C ARG A 99 -2.91 -0.09 9.24
N VAL A 100 -3.54 0.14 10.40
CA VAL A 100 -3.02 -0.32 11.70
C VAL A 100 -3.02 -1.84 11.87
N VAL A 101 -3.77 -2.57 11.05
CA VAL A 101 -3.76 -4.04 11.04
C VAL A 101 -3.07 -4.61 9.82
N GLU A 102 -3.21 -3.98 8.65
CA GLU A 102 -2.61 -4.43 7.39
C GLU A 102 -1.08 -4.33 7.40
N ILE A 103 -0.56 -3.16 7.78
CA ILE A 103 0.87 -2.88 7.75
C ILE A 103 1.67 -3.79 8.67
N PRO A 104 1.34 -3.99 9.96
CA PRO A 104 2.09 -4.92 10.79
C PRO A 104 1.94 -6.37 10.34
N TRP A 105 0.78 -6.74 9.77
CA TRP A 105 0.58 -8.06 9.20
C TRP A 105 1.55 -8.30 8.03
N VAL A 106 1.64 -7.36 7.08
CA VAL A 106 2.54 -7.43 5.91
C VAL A 106 4.00 -7.40 6.36
N LEU A 107 4.41 -6.40 7.16
CA LEU A 107 5.80 -6.23 7.58
C LEU A 107 6.34 -7.43 8.36
N SER A 108 5.51 -8.08 9.18
CA SER A 108 5.94 -9.28 9.92
C SER A 108 6.17 -10.51 9.03
N ARG A 109 5.69 -10.49 7.79
CA ARG A 109 5.85 -11.55 6.79
C ARG A 109 6.85 -11.23 5.70
N LEU A 110 7.26 -9.97 5.61
CA LEU A 110 8.19 -9.47 4.60
C LEU A 110 9.50 -10.28 4.63
N ARG A 111 9.98 -10.71 3.47
CA ARG A 111 11.25 -11.43 3.31
C ARG A 111 12.42 -10.60 3.82
N GLN A 112 13.45 -11.28 4.31
CA GLN A 112 14.65 -10.60 4.82
C GLN A 112 15.61 -10.15 3.72
N SER A 113 15.49 -10.71 2.54
CA SER A 113 16.32 -10.42 1.38
C SER A 113 15.61 -10.81 0.09
N GLY A 114 16.14 -10.37 -1.02
CA GLY A 114 15.58 -10.61 -2.35
C GLY A 114 14.93 -9.36 -2.92
N ARG A 115 14.30 -9.52 -4.07
CA ARG A 115 13.67 -8.42 -4.80
C ARG A 115 12.17 -8.39 -4.53
N VAL A 116 11.68 -7.26 -4.04
CA VAL A 116 10.29 -7.04 -3.63
C VAL A 116 9.65 -5.99 -4.53
N LEU A 117 8.46 -6.28 -5.05
CA LEU A 117 7.64 -5.35 -5.80
C LEU A 117 6.52 -4.81 -4.91
N GLU A 118 6.52 -3.51 -4.66
CA GLU A 118 5.42 -2.79 -4.00
C GLU A 118 4.50 -2.18 -5.06
N VAL A 119 3.24 -2.59 -5.09
CA VAL A 119 2.25 -2.15 -6.08
C VAL A 119 1.29 -1.16 -5.43
N GLY A 120 1.17 0.04 -5.99
CA GLY A 120 0.34 1.12 -5.41
C GLY A 120 1.14 2.04 -4.48
N TYR A 121 2.45 2.13 -4.67
CA TYR A 121 3.35 2.85 -3.77
C TYR A 121 3.10 4.36 -3.72
N ALA A 122 2.58 4.97 -4.78
CA ALA A 122 2.47 6.42 -4.88
C ALA A 122 1.54 7.03 -3.81
N PHE A 123 0.55 6.28 -3.36
CA PHE A 123 -0.40 6.67 -2.31
C PHE A 123 -0.16 5.94 -0.98
N ALA A 124 0.88 5.10 -0.91
CA ALA A 124 1.20 4.37 0.31
C ALA A 124 1.81 5.29 1.39
N GLU A 125 1.62 4.91 2.64
CA GLU A 125 2.09 5.65 3.81
C GLU A 125 3.63 5.74 3.85
N SER A 126 4.17 6.94 4.05
CA SER A 126 5.62 7.15 4.07
C SER A 126 6.34 6.34 5.16
N ALA A 127 5.70 6.13 6.32
CA ALA A 127 6.25 5.30 7.39
C ALA A 127 6.39 3.83 6.96
N TYR A 128 5.40 3.30 6.23
CA TYR A 128 5.42 1.96 5.66
C TYR A 128 6.50 1.82 4.60
N LEU A 129 6.56 2.73 3.61
CA LEU A 129 7.61 2.70 2.58
C LEU A 129 9.01 2.80 3.18
N GLY A 130 9.20 3.68 4.16
CA GLY A 130 10.45 3.77 4.91
C GLY A 130 10.81 2.47 5.64
N ALA A 131 9.83 1.71 6.15
CA ALA A 131 10.06 0.41 6.75
C ALA A 131 10.47 -0.64 5.71
N LEU A 132 9.85 -0.64 4.52
CA LEU A 132 10.24 -1.51 3.40
C LEU A 132 11.70 -1.26 3.00
N LEU A 133 12.10 -0.01 2.81
CA LEU A 133 13.47 0.35 2.43
C LEU A 133 14.53 -0.06 3.47
N ARG A 134 14.16 -0.04 4.74
CA ARG A 134 15.05 -0.51 5.84
C ARG A 134 15.02 -2.03 6.03
N SER A 135 14.24 -2.76 5.26
CA SER A 135 14.05 -4.20 5.43
C SER A 135 15.27 -5.04 5.03
N GLY A 136 16.17 -4.51 4.22
CA GLY A 136 17.28 -5.24 3.60
C GLY A 136 16.94 -5.91 2.27
N ALA A 137 15.69 -5.81 1.80
CA ALA A 137 15.28 -6.24 0.46
C ALA A 137 15.52 -5.11 -0.57
N GLU A 138 15.69 -5.49 -1.84
CA GLU A 138 15.65 -4.56 -2.97
C GLU A 138 14.18 -4.27 -3.31
N VAL A 139 13.70 -3.07 -2.95
CA VAL A 139 12.29 -2.69 -3.13
C VAL A 139 12.14 -1.86 -4.39
N VAL A 140 11.23 -2.29 -5.26
CA VAL A 140 10.82 -1.57 -6.47
C VAL A 140 9.36 -1.20 -6.32
N GLY A 141 9.02 0.08 -6.49
CA GLY A 141 7.64 0.56 -6.49
C GLY A 141 7.07 0.63 -7.90
N VAL A 142 5.83 0.22 -8.09
CA VAL A 142 5.09 0.39 -9.34
C VAL A 142 3.71 0.99 -9.08
N ASP A 143 3.36 2.00 -9.87
CA ASP A 143 2.05 2.64 -9.82
C ASP A 143 1.72 3.28 -11.18
N LEU A 144 0.47 3.66 -11.40
CA LEU A 144 0.05 4.53 -12.51
C LEU A 144 0.42 6.00 -12.26
N ALA A 145 0.51 6.41 -11.00
CA ALA A 145 1.00 7.72 -10.59
C ALA A 145 2.50 7.65 -10.24
N THR A 146 3.15 8.80 -10.30
CA THR A 146 4.56 8.92 -9.90
C THR A 146 4.70 9.69 -8.59
N ARG A 147 5.56 9.18 -7.71
CA ARG A 147 6.00 9.86 -6.51
C ARG A 147 7.47 9.54 -6.26
N ASP A 148 8.28 10.56 -6.05
CA ASP A 148 9.67 10.35 -5.67
C ASP A 148 9.75 9.82 -4.24
N VAL A 149 10.40 8.66 -4.08
CA VAL A 149 10.67 8.04 -2.79
C VAL A 149 12.18 7.80 -2.69
N ALA A 150 12.85 8.57 -1.86
CA ALA A 150 14.31 8.50 -1.72
C ALA A 150 14.78 7.08 -1.37
N GLY A 151 15.65 6.52 -2.20
CA GLY A 151 16.22 5.17 -2.01
C GLY A 151 15.34 4.02 -2.56
N MET A 152 14.27 4.31 -3.30
CA MET A 152 13.41 3.33 -3.96
C MET A 152 13.48 3.50 -5.48
N GLU A 153 13.68 2.40 -6.19
CA GLU A 153 13.42 2.38 -7.64
C GLU A 153 11.91 2.47 -7.87
N THR A 154 11.46 3.45 -8.65
CA THR A 154 10.04 3.65 -8.95
C THR A 154 9.78 3.55 -10.45
N VAL A 155 8.68 2.90 -10.81
CA VAL A 155 8.30 2.64 -12.21
C VAL A 155 6.84 3.04 -12.41
N GLU A 156 6.59 3.96 -13.34
CA GLU A 156 5.25 4.26 -13.80
C GLU A 156 4.79 3.19 -14.78
N ALA A 157 3.83 2.37 -14.37
CA ALA A 157 3.28 1.31 -15.22
C ALA A 157 1.93 0.82 -14.71
N ASP A 158 1.15 0.27 -15.65
CA ASP A 158 -0.08 -0.44 -15.32
C ASP A 158 0.26 -1.85 -14.80
N VAL A 159 -0.27 -2.20 -13.64
CA VAL A 159 -0.10 -3.52 -13.03
C VAL A 159 -0.62 -4.68 -13.91
N ARG A 160 -1.45 -4.37 -14.90
CA ARG A 160 -1.95 -5.33 -15.89
C ARG A 160 -0.93 -5.67 -16.98
N GLU A 161 0.11 -4.85 -17.17
CA GLU A 161 1.18 -5.04 -18.16
C GLU A 161 2.51 -4.46 -17.64
N LEU A 162 3.17 -5.18 -16.71
CA LEU A 162 4.39 -4.74 -16.05
C LEU A 162 5.62 -4.82 -16.98
N PRO A 163 6.52 -3.83 -16.95
CA PRO A 163 7.72 -3.81 -17.79
C PRO A 163 8.86 -4.71 -17.25
N PHE A 164 8.53 -5.69 -16.40
CA PHE A 164 9.50 -6.59 -15.79
C PHE A 164 9.53 -7.94 -16.49
N ASP A 165 10.66 -8.62 -16.41
CA ASP A 165 10.83 -9.98 -16.93
C ASP A 165 10.02 -11.00 -16.07
N ASP A 166 9.73 -12.17 -16.67
CA ASP A 166 9.10 -13.28 -15.95
C ASP A 166 10.01 -13.68 -14.78
N ARG A 167 9.44 -13.91 -13.60
CA ARG A 167 10.16 -14.43 -12.41
C ARG A 167 11.30 -13.52 -11.97
N SER A 168 11.02 -12.23 -11.86
CA SER A 168 11.99 -11.20 -11.48
C SER A 168 11.85 -10.73 -10.04
N PHE A 169 10.81 -11.18 -9.32
CA PHE A 169 10.57 -10.79 -7.93
C PHE A 169 10.37 -12.00 -7.03
N ASP A 170 10.96 -11.93 -5.85
CA ASP A 170 10.81 -12.97 -4.81
C ASP A 170 9.52 -12.78 -4.01
N GLU A 171 9.04 -11.54 -3.91
CA GLU A 171 7.81 -11.19 -3.21
C GLU A 171 7.13 -10.01 -3.90
N VAL A 172 5.81 -10.00 -3.85
CA VAL A 172 4.96 -8.89 -4.29
C VAL A 172 4.08 -8.46 -3.12
N LEU A 173 3.99 -7.16 -2.90
CA LEU A 173 3.12 -6.54 -1.92
C LEU A 173 2.00 -5.78 -2.65
N LEU A 174 0.77 -5.99 -2.22
CA LEU A 174 -0.44 -5.42 -2.83
C LEU A 174 -1.38 -5.01 -1.69
N VAL A 175 -1.03 -3.92 -1.02
CA VAL A 175 -1.69 -3.45 0.20
C VAL A 175 -2.79 -2.46 -0.15
N SER A 176 -4.06 -2.83 0.07
CA SER A 176 -5.24 -2.01 -0.25
C SER A 176 -5.14 -1.32 -1.63
N THR A 177 -4.84 -2.12 -2.64
CA THR A 177 -4.63 -1.64 -4.02
C THR A 177 -5.46 -2.43 -5.02
N LEU A 178 -5.65 -3.75 -4.82
CA LEU A 178 -6.33 -4.61 -5.78
C LEU A 178 -7.77 -4.20 -6.03
N GLU A 179 -8.46 -3.70 -5.01
CA GLU A 179 -9.84 -3.22 -5.07
C GLU A 179 -10.04 -2.05 -6.04
N HIS A 180 -9.00 -1.25 -6.27
CA HIS A 180 -9.01 -0.09 -7.17
C HIS A 180 -8.68 -0.46 -8.62
N VAL A 181 -8.10 -1.64 -8.87
CA VAL A 181 -7.68 -2.05 -10.21
C VAL A 181 -8.89 -2.27 -11.11
N GLY A 182 -8.99 -1.44 -12.17
CA GLY A 182 -10.13 -1.45 -13.10
C GLY A 182 -11.38 -0.77 -12.59
N ALA A 183 -11.28 0.03 -11.53
CA ALA A 183 -12.30 0.97 -11.06
C ALA A 183 -12.06 2.38 -11.61
N GLN A 184 -12.99 3.30 -11.35
CA GLN A 184 -12.84 4.71 -11.68
C GLN A 184 -11.88 5.39 -10.70
N ASN A 185 -10.66 5.70 -11.13
CA ASN A 185 -9.61 6.23 -10.25
C ASN A 185 -9.46 7.75 -10.33
N GLU A 186 -10.49 8.47 -10.75
CA GLU A 186 -10.51 9.93 -10.83
C GLU A 186 -10.24 10.60 -9.48
N VAL A 187 -10.63 9.97 -8.38
CA VAL A 187 -10.32 10.41 -7.01
C VAL A 187 -8.82 10.52 -6.74
N TYR A 188 -8.00 9.76 -7.47
CA TYR A 188 -6.54 9.81 -7.44
C TYR A 188 -5.94 10.64 -8.59
N GLY A 189 -6.77 11.37 -9.35
CA GLY A 189 -6.34 12.12 -10.52
C GLY A 189 -6.00 11.25 -11.73
N LEU A 190 -6.42 9.99 -11.74
CA LEU A 190 -6.13 9.01 -12.79
C LEU A 190 -7.38 8.75 -13.63
N ALA A 191 -7.33 9.09 -14.91
CA ALA A 191 -8.39 8.76 -15.88
C ALA A 191 -8.16 7.34 -16.40
N VAL A 192 -8.81 6.35 -15.81
CA VAL A 192 -8.75 4.94 -16.23
C VAL A 192 -10.14 4.46 -16.61
N GLU A 193 -10.27 3.88 -17.79
CA GLU A 193 -11.53 3.24 -18.20
C GLU A 193 -11.84 2.01 -17.34
N PRO A 194 -13.06 1.90 -16.79
CA PRO A 194 -13.45 0.76 -15.97
C PRO A 194 -13.34 -0.57 -16.75
N ASP A 195 -12.69 -1.56 -16.15
CA ASP A 195 -12.55 -2.90 -16.71
C ASP A 195 -12.86 -3.97 -15.65
N PRO A 196 -13.96 -4.74 -15.80
CA PRO A 196 -14.33 -5.75 -14.83
C PRO A 196 -13.33 -6.92 -14.73
N ASN A 197 -12.47 -7.11 -15.74
CA ASN A 197 -11.46 -8.16 -15.77
C ASN A 197 -10.09 -7.69 -15.31
N ALA A 198 -9.91 -6.40 -15.04
CA ALA A 198 -8.62 -5.81 -14.73
C ALA A 198 -7.93 -6.48 -13.53
N ARG A 199 -8.66 -6.75 -12.44
CA ARG A 199 -8.15 -7.42 -11.25
C ARG A 199 -7.59 -8.81 -11.56
N LEU A 200 -8.30 -9.58 -12.38
CA LEU A 200 -7.83 -10.91 -12.80
C LEU A 200 -6.59 -10.82 -13.69
N THR A 201 -6.56 -9.83 -14.59
CA THR A 201 -5.41 -9.58 -15.47
C THR A 201 -4.19 -9.16 -14.67
N ALA A 202 -4.36 -8.24 -13.71
CA ALA A 202 -3.31 -7.81 -12.80
C ALA A 202 -2.74 -8.97 -11.98
N LEU A 203 -3.58 -9.77 -11.33
CA LEU A 203 -3.11 -10.93 -10.57
C LEU A 203 -2.35 -11.95 -11.44
N ARG A 204 -2.75 -12.14 -12.68
CA ARG A 204 -2.01 -13.01 -13.62
C ARG A 204 -0.66 -12.43 -14.02
N GLU A 205 -0.58 -11.12 -14.14
CA GLU A 205 0.65 -10.41 -14.43
C GLU A 205 1.60 -10.45 -13.22
N LEU A 206 1.08 -10.19 -12.00
CA LEU A 206 1.84 -10.35 -10.77
C LEU A 206 2.36 -11.78 -10.59
N ARG A 207 1.54 -12.78 -10.95
CA ARG A 207 1.98 -14.18 -10.95
C ARG A 207 3.09 -14.45 -11.98
N ARG A 208 3.10 -13.77 -13.12
CA ARG A 208 4.14 -13.90 -14.15
C ARG A 208 5.49 -13.40 -13.63
N VAL A 209 5.50 -12.27 -12.95
CA VAL A 209 6.74 -11.66 -12.43
C VAL A 209 7.27 -12.32 -11.17
N LEU A 210 6.44 -13.08 -10.43
CA LEU A 210 6.88 -13.82 -9.25
C LEU A 210 7.79 -15.00 -9.60
N CYS A 211 8.89 -15.13 -8.85
CA CYS A 211 9.78 -16.28 -8.87
C CYS A 211 9.07 -17.57 -8.44
N PRO A 212 9.55 -18.75 -8.85
CA PRO A 212 9.12 -20.01 -8.25
C PRO A 212 9.41 -20.03 -6.75
N GLY A 213 8.36 -20.24 -5.93
CA GLY A 213 8.46 -20.17 -4.47
C GLY A 213 8.34 -18.76 -3.90
N GLY A 214 8.11 -17.77 -4.74
CA GLY A 214 7.75 -16.41 -4.32
C GLY A 214 6.36 -16.33 -3.69
N SER A 215 6.05 -15.21 -3.05
CA SER A 215 4.77 -14.93 -2.40
C SER A 215 4.16 -13.59 -2.87
N LEU A 216 2.85 -13.53 -2.84
CA LEU A 216 2.09 -12.29 -2.94
C LEU A 216 1.40 -12.06 -1.60
N LEU A 217 1.75 -10.98 -0.92
CA LEU A 217 1.01 -10.50 0.25
C LEU A 217 -0.02 -9.49 -0.23
N VAL A 218 -1.28 -9.76 0.03
CA VAL A 218 -2.39 -8.93 -0.41
C VAL A 218 -3.31 -8.59 0.74
N THR A 219 -3.73 -7.33 0.83
CA THR A 219 -4.78 -6.89 1.73
C THR A 219 -5.87 -6.19 0.94
N VAL A 220 -7.12 -6.42 1.30
CA VAL A 220 -8.30 -5.91 0.59
C VAL A 220 -9.46 -5.66 1.55
N PRO A 221 -10.37 -4.71 1.26
CA PRO A 221 -11.62 -4.54 2.01
C PRO A 221 -12.49 -5.80 1.89
N LEU A 222 -13.05 -6.20 3.02
CA LEU A 222 -13.85 -7.42 3.17
C LEU A 222 -15.27 -7.08 3.63
N GLY A 223 -16.29 -7.60 2.94
CA GLY A 223 -17.67 -7.36 3.34
C GLY A 223 -18.68 -7.87 2.33
N GLU A 224 -19.85 -7.27 2.29
CA GLU A 224 -20.82 -7.55 1.25
C GLU A 224 -20.28 -7.07 -0.10
N PRO A 225 -20.37 -7.91 -1.16
CA PRO A 225 -19.91 -7.51 -2.49
C PRO A 225 -20.58 -6.23 -2.95
N GLY A 226 -19.79 -5.25 -3.38
CA GLY A 226 -20.28 -3.95 -3.82
C GLY A 226 -19.30 -3.23 -4.73
N ASP A 227 -19.87 -2.46 -5.67
CA ASP A 227 -19.12 -1.55 -6.54
C ASP A 227 -19.40 -0.11 -6.06
N TYR A 228 -18.36 0.56 -5.59
CA TYR A 228 -18.40 1.93 -5.06
C TYR A 228 -17.90 2.96 -6.08
N GLY A 229 -17.72 2.54 -7.35
CA GLY A 229 -17.20 3.34 -8.43
C GLY A 229 -15.68 3.37 -8.45
N TRP A 230 -15.04 3.90 -7.44
CA TRP A 230 -13.58 4.05 -7.33
C TRP A 230 -12.87 2.84 -6.70
N PHE A 231 -13.61 1.88 -6.13
CA PHE A 231 -13.10 0.57 -5.67
C PHE A 231 -14.25 -0.45 -5.62
N ARG A 232 -13.89 -1.72 -5.46
CA ARG A 232 -14.83 -2.81 -5.28
C ARG A 232 -14.51 -3.61 -4.04
N GLN A 233 -15.55 -3.88 -3.24
CA GLN A 233 -15.49 -4.79 -2.11
C GLN A 233 -16.05 -6.16 -2.50
N GLU A 234 -15.44 -7.21 -1.96
CA GLU A 234 -15.92 -8.58 -2.13
C GLU A 234 -16.01 -9.27 -0.75
N ASP A 235 -16.78 -10.35 -0.69
CA ASP A 235 -16.71 -11.28 0.43
C ASP A 235 -15.47 -12.18 0.34
N GLU A 236 -15.23 -13.01 1.36
CA GLU A 236 -14.11 -13.94 1.39
C GLU A 236 -14.13 -14.89 0.18
N ARG A 237 -15.31 -15.33 -0.24
CA ARG A 237 -15.47 -16.25 -1.38
C ARG A 237 -15.15 -15.56 -2.70
N GLY A 238 -15.56 -14.30 -2.88
CA GLY A 238 -15.26 -13.48 -4.04
C GLY A 238 -13.76 -13.30 -4.20
N TRP A 239 -13.08 -12.83 -3.15
CA TRP A 239 -11.63 -12.65 -3.17
C TRP A 239 -10.86 -13.94 -3.41
N THR A 240 -11.14 -15.00 -2.64
CA THR A 240 -10.43 -16.29 -2.80
C THR A 240 -10.71 -16.94 -4.14
N GLY A 241 -11.91 -16.78 -4.68
CA GLY A 241 -12.27 -17.23 -6.03
C GLY A 241 -11.48 -16.49 -7.13
N LEU A 242 -11.28 -15.19 -6.97
CA LEU A 242 -10.47 -14.37 -7.87
C LEU A 242 -8.99 -14.81 -7.83
N TYR A 243 -8.42 -15.03 -6.64
CA TYR A 243 -7.05 -15.53 -6.48
C TYR A 243 -6.86 -16.90 -7.15
N ALA A 244 -7.79 -17.81 -6.92
CA ALA A 244 -7.77 -19.15 -7.56
C ALA A 244 -7.87 -19.06 -9.09
N SER A 245 -8.70 -18.16 -9.63
CA SER A 245 -8.86 -17.92 -11.07
C SER A 245 -7.60 -17.35 -11.72
N ALA A 246 -6.78 -16.62 -10.95
CA ALA A 246 -5.47 -16.15 -11.37
C ALA A 246 -4.36 -17.21 -11.23
N GLY A 247 -4.67 -18.36 -10.61
CA GLY A 247 -3.75 -19.48 -10.42
C GLY A 247 -2.90 -19.36 -9.16
N PHE A 248 -3.37 -18.64 -8.15
CA PHE A 248 -2.83 -18.64 -6.81
C PHE A 248 -3.62 -19.59 -5.90
N PHE A 249 -2.99 -20.07 -4.85
CA PHE A 249 -3.65 -20.65 -3.69
C PHE A 249 -3.35 -19.81 -2.45
N VAL A 250 -4.27 -19.79 -1.51
CA VAL A 250 -4.12 -19.09 -0.24
C VAL A 250 -3.33 -19.97 0.70
N GLU A 251 -2.12 -19.54 1.06
CA GLU A 251 -1.25 -20.21 2.04
C GLU A 251 -1.72 -19.89 3.46
N GLU A 252 -1.96 -18.61 3.71
CA GLU A 252 -2.40 -18.09 4.99
C GLU A 252 -3.37 -16.94 4.76
N ARG A 253 -4.36 -16.78 5.64
CA ARG A 253 -5.22 -15.60 5.67
C ARG A 253 -5.68 -15.26 7.06
N GLU A 254 -5.93 -13.99 7.27
CA GLU A 254 -6.55 -13.45 8.47
C GLU A 254 -7.59 -12.41 8.10
N MET A 255 -8.65 -12.33 8.89
CA MET A 255 -9.72 -11.36 8.71
C MET A 255 -9.81 -10.50 9.97
N TYR A 256 -9.93 -9.20 9.76
CA TYR A 256 -10.04 -8.19 10.79
C TYR A 256 -11.32 -7.39 10.58
N ALA A 257 -12.01 -7.06 11.66
CA ALA A 257 -13.17 -6.20 11.65
C ALA A 257 -13.00 -5.03 12.61
N LEU A 258 -13.49 -3.87 12.22
CA LEU A 258 -13.64 -2.73 13.09
C LEU A 258 -14.90 -2.92 13.94
N THR A 259 -14.73 -2.97 15.24
CA THR A 259 -15.78 -3.08 16.25
C THR A 259 -15.86 -1.77 17.06
N ASP A 260 -16.80 -1.68 18.00
CA ASP A 260 -16.88 -0.52 18.90
C ASP A 260 -15.64 -0.38 19.80
N ASP A 261 -14.96 -1.52 20.09
CA ASP A 261 -13.71 -1.57 20.86
C ASP A 261 -12.44 -1.46 20.00
N GLY A 262 -12.56 -1.21 18.68
CA GLY A 262 -11.44 -1.16 17.74
C GLY A 262 -11.35 -2.36 16.81
N TRP A 263 -10.23 -2.44 16.12
CA TRP A 263 -9.92 -3.52 15.18
C TRP A 263 -9.63 -4.83 15.90
N ARG A 264 -10.25 -5.90 15.44
CA ARG A 264 -10.08 -7.24 16.00
C ARG A 264 -9.97 -8.29 14.92
N GLY A 265 -8.89 -9.06 14.95
CA GLY A 265 -8.73 -10.28 14.16
C GLY A 265 -9.40 -11.48 14.85
N SER A 266 -10.08 -12.33 14.06
CA SER A 266 -10.67 -13.57 14.58
C SER A 266 -10.80 -14.61 13.47
N PRO A 267 -10.47 -15.90 13.76
CA PRO A 267 -10.71 -16.99 12.83
C PRO A 267 -12.21 -17.26 12.61
N ASP A 268 -13.05 -16.84 13.57
CA ASP A 268 -14.51 -17.05 13.53
C ASP A 268 -15.25 -15.86 12.89
N PHE A 269 -14.54 -14.82 12.51
CA PHE A 269 -15.13 -13.64 11.87
C PHE A 269 -15.84 -14.03 10.56
N ARG A 270 -16.99 -13.45 10.35
CA ARG A 270 -17.76 -13.58 9.11
C ARG A 270 -18.12 -12.17 8.63
N ALA A 271 -17.79 -11.89 7.38
CA ALA A 271 -18.00 -10.58 6.76
C ALA A 271 -19.46 -10.32 6.34
N GLN A 272 -20.39 -11.21 6.69
CA GLN A 272 -21.79 -11.05 6.33
C GLN A 272 -22.37 -9.79 6.97
N GLY A 273 -23.00 -8.94 6.16
CA GLY A 273 -23.58 -7.67 6.62
C GLY A 273 -22.57 -6.54 6.84
N VAL A 274 -21.28 -6.76 6.56
CA VAL A 274 -20.27 -5.70 6.66
C VAL A 274 -20.28 -4.86 5.38
N VAL A 275 -20.57 -3.57 5.55
CA VAL A 275 -20.59 -2.59 4.46
C VAL A 275 -19.44 -1.60 4.66
N TYR A 276 -18.80 -1.21 3.57
CA TYR A 276 -17.75 -0.18 3.58
C TYR A 276 -18.30 1.14 4.15
N GLY A 277 -17.49 1.81 4.95
CA GLY A 277 -17.86 3.10 5.54
C GLY A 277 -18.92 3.03 6.64
N ALA A 278 -19.40 1.85 7.03
CA ALA A 278 -20.43 1.73 8.08
C ALA A 278 -19.95 2.19 9.46
N ARG A 279 -18.63 2.18 9.71
CA ARG A 279 -18.02 2.56 11.00
C ARG A 279 -16.98 3.67 10.89
N GLY A 280 -16.94 4.38 9.74
CA GLY A 280 -15.99 5.46 9.46
C GLY A 280 -15.74 5.60 7.97
N PRO A 281 -14.87 6.50 7.54
CA PRO A 281 -14.60 6.77 6.11
C PRO A 281 -13.71 5.72 5.42
N ALA A 282 -13.44 4.60 6.07
CA ALA A 282 -12.54 3.54 5.63
C ALA A 282 -13.22 2.17 5.61
N ALA A 283 -12.49 1.11 5.32
CA ALA A 283 -13.01 -0.25 5.36
C ALA A 283 -13.49 -0.62 6.78
N SER A 284 -14.62 -1.30 6.88
CA SER A 284 -15.15 -1.80 8.16
C SER A 284 -14.64 -3.21 8.49
N ALA A 285 -14.06 -3.89 7.50
CA ALA A 285 -13.31 -5.12 7.67
C ALA A 285 -12.32 -5.30 6.53
N VAL A 286 -11.25 -6.08 6.77
CA VAL A 286 -10.21 -6.39 5.80
C VAL A 286 -9.83 -7.87 5.81
N LEU A 287 -9.45 -8.37 4.64
CA LEU A 287 -8.82 -9.67 4.45
C LEU A 287 -7.34 -9.44 4.14
N CYS A 288 -6.48 -10.02 4.97
CA CYS A 288 -5.05 -10.12 4.72
C CYS A 288 -4.73 -11.55 4.28
N ALA A 289 -4.05 -11.74 3.16
CA ALA A 289 -3.75 -13.06 2.63
C ALA A 289 -2.33 -13.16 2.06
N GLU A 290 -1.66 -14.27 2.37
CA GLU A 290 -0.44 -14.72 1.71
C GLU A 290 -0.81 -15.72 0.62
N LEU A 291 -0.46 -15.39 -0.61
CA LEU A 291 -0.77 -16.20 -1.78
C LEU A 291 0.51 -16.80 -2.36
N ARG A 292 0.41 -18.05 -2.80
CA ARG A 292 1.49 -18.74 -3.52
C ARG A 292 1.05 -19.10 -4.94
N PRO A 293 1.94 -18.97 -5.94
CA PRO A 293 1.64 -19.47 -7.26
C PRO A 293 1.36 -20.97 -7.25
N GLY A 294 0.16 -21.36 -7.69
CA GLY A 294 -0.18 -22.76 -7.86
C GLY A 294 0.73 -23.40 -8.93
N ARG A 295 1.11 -24.65 -8.75
CA ARG A 295 1.74 -25.41 -9.82
C ARG A 295 0.77 -25.49 -10.98
N LEU A 296 1.08 -24.85 -12.11
CA LEU A 296 0.35 -25.11 -13.34
C LEU A 296 0.48 -26.61 -13.63
N ARG A 297 -0.56 -27.40 -13.38
CA ARG A 297 -0.69 -28.66 -14.12
C ARG A 297 -0.63 -28.24 -15.60
N ARG A 298 0.43 -28.59 -16.27
CA ARG A 298 0.53 -28.49 -17.72
C ARG A 298 -0.64 -29.29 -18.27
N LEU A 299 -1.77 -28.62 -18.51
CA LEU A 299 -2.70 -29.12 -19.49
C LEU A 299 -1.95 -28.98 -20.81
N ALA A 300 -1.37 -30.08 -21.24
CA ALA A 300 -0.74 -30.20 -22.54
C ALA A 300 -1.86 -30.15 -23.60
N THR A 301 -2.30 -28.94 -23.92
CA THR A 301 -3.07 -28.69 -25.12
C THR A 301 -2.19 -27.95 -26.10
N PRO A 302 -2.10 -28.39 -27.37
CA PRO A 302 -1.27 -27.76 -28.40
C PRO A 302 -1.55 -26.28 -28.64
N SER A 303 -2.74 -25.80 -28.21
CA SER A 303 -3.20 -24.41 -28.33
C SER A 303 -2.50 -23.45 -27.37
N GLY A 304 -2.05 -23.87 -26.19
CA GLY A 304 -1.39 -23.02 -25.20
C GLY A 304 0.00 -22.54 -25.63
N LEU A 305 0.75 -23.38 -26.37
CA LEU A 305 2.08 -23.01 -26.87
C LEU A 305 2.03 -21.85 -27.90
N ARG A 306 0.97 -21.75 -28.69
CA ARG A 306 0.83 -20.69 -29.71
C ARG A 306 0.57 -19.30 -29.12
N ILE A 307 -0.10 -19.22 -27.97
CA ILE A 307 -0.40 -17.93 -27.32
C ILE A 307 0.85 -17.35 -26.65
N VAL A 308 1.67 -18.19 -26.01
CA VAL A 308 2.94 -17.76 -25.37
C VAL A 308 3.97 -17.33 -26.43
N ALA A 309 4.05 -18.05 -27.55
CA ALA A 309 4.99 -17.69 -28.63
C ALA A 309 4.61 -16.35 -29.32
N ARG A 310 3.30 -16.06 -29.50
CA ARG A 310 2.85 -14.77 -30.09
C ARG A 310 3.13 -13.58 -29.16
N ARG A 311 2.98 -13.75 -27.83
CA ARG A 311 3.28 -12.68 -26.84
C ARG A 311 4.78 -12.40 -26.76
N ARG A 312 5.66 -13.43 -26.81
CA ARG A 312 7.12 -13.25 -26.87
C ARG A 312 7.58 -12.51 -28.13
N ALA A 313 7.03 -12.84 -29.29
CA ALA A 313 7.34 -12.14 -30.54
C ALA A 313 6.89 -10.67 -30.53
N GLY A 314 5.76 -10.33 -29.94
CA GLY A 314 5.26 -8.96 -29.82
C GLY A 314 6.10 -8.09 -28.88
N ARG A 315 6.66 -8.66 -27.80
CA ARG A 315 7.55 -7.94 -26.87
C ARG A 315 8.94 -7.71 -27.45
N ALA A 316 9.51 -8.70 -28.16
CA ALA A 316 10.76 -8.55 -28.88
C ALA A 316 10.68 -7.45 -29.97
N TYR A 317 9.55 -7.40 -30.69
CA TYR A 317 9.31 -6.36 -31.71
C TYR A 317 9.18 -4.95 -31.11
N ARG A 318 8.59 -4.79 -29.94
CA ARG A 318 8.50 -3.49 -29.23
C ARG A 318 9.84 -3.04 -28.66
N ARG A 319 10.70 -3.95 -28.16
CA ARG A 319 12.07 -3.62 -27.74
C ARG A 319 12.92 -3.11 -28.91
N LEU A 320 12.82 -3.74 -30.08
CA LEU A 320 13.55 -3.29 -31.29
C LEU A 320 13.10 -1.93 -31.80
N ARG A 321 11.83 -1.55 -31.63
CA ARG A 321 11.34 -0.21 -32.01
C ARG A 321 11.78 0.90 -31.06
N ARG A 322 12.02 0.61 -29.79
CA ARG A 322 12.53 1.61 -28.81
C ARG A 322 14.04 1.85 -28.99
N SER A 323 14.81 0.83 -29.41
CA SER A 323 16.24 1.01 -29.68
C SER A 323 16.58 1.66 -31.03
N SER A 324 15.62 1.79 -31.95
CA SER A 324 15.82 2.42 -33.25
C SER A 324 15.28 3.86 -33.35
N GLY A 325 14.75 4.42 -32.25
CA GLY A 325 14.21 5.79 -32.18
C GLY A 325 15.21 6.86 -31.73
N ASP A 326 16.42 6.48 -31.33
CA ASP A 326 17.41 7.42 -30.73
C ASP A 326 18.64 7.65 -31.62
N THR A 327 18.46 7.70 -32.94
CA THR A 327 19.53 8.14 -33.87
C THR A 327 18.94 9.04 -34.96
N THR A 328 18.59 10.27 -34.62
CA THR A 328 18.66 11.40 -35.56
C THR A 328 18.56 12.71 -34.77
N GLN A 329 19.70 13.40 -34.70
CA GLN A 329 20.01 14.80 -34.35
C GLN A 329 19.81 15.21 -32.90
#